data_bdf0b429f20ff34a9d6264abca3461f4
#
_entry.id   bdf0b429f20ff34a9d6264abca3461f4
#
_cell.length_a   1.000
_cell.length_b   1.000
_cell.length_c   1.000
_cell.angle_alpha   90.00
_cell.angle_beta   90.00
_cell.angle_gamma   90.00
#
_symmetry.space_group_name_H-M   'P 1'
#
loop_
_entity.id
_entity.type
_entity.pdbx_description
1 polymer ?
#
loop_
_entity_poly.entity_id
_entity_poly.type
_entity_poly.pdbx_seq_one_letter_code
_entity_poly.pdbx_strand_id
1 'polypeptide(L)'
;EGFTETEDTVLPGSPYDVFLSFNFLEHQPEPGVMLRCIRNNLTDGGMGLITVPSLEYILQYDGYYELIRDHIAYYTFETLRNLLESCGFEVLEEEMVNRDTLSVIVRKTEGGASGDEMPEEEDGTPGAGAVRGAGKPSRCPAPEKVDVSGLIASRRYIDEEVNRLVDRLHGEGKTLAIWGASHQGFTLAATTRLGDKVSYIIDSAPFKQGRFAPTSHLPIVAPAHFAEEPVDAILIVAPGYTEEIAG
;
A
#
# COMPACT_ATOMS: atom_id res chain seq x y z
N GLU A 1 0.82 21.97 4.27
CA GLU A 1 0.85 20.71 3.47
C GLU A 1 1.52 21.06 2.15
N GLY A 2 2.71 20.55 1.92
CA GLY A 2 3.44 20.69 0.66
C GLY A 2 3.52 19.32 -0.02
N PHE A 3 3.10 19.25 -1.27
CA PHE A 3 3.35 18.07 -2.08
C PHE A 3 4.77 18.15 -2.64
N THR A 4 5.50 17.05 -2.61
CA THR A 4 6.84 16.92 -3.17
C THR A 4 6.75 16.65 -4.66
N GLU A 5 6.34 17.66 -5.44
CA GLU A 5 6.14 17.53 -6.89
C GLU A 5 7.46 17.43 -7.66
N THR A 6 8.55 17.98 -7.11
CA THR A 6 9.88 17.94 -7.70
C THR A 6 10.94 17.74 -6.63
N GLU A 7 12.11 17.23 -7.04
CA GLU A 7 13.26 17.02 -6.14
C GLU A 7 13.79 18.33 -5.53
N ASP A 8 13.59 19.46 -6.20
CA ASP A 8 14.07 20.78 -5.81
C ASP A 8 13.07 21.54 -4.93
N THR A 9 11.93 20.94 -4.58
CA THR A 9 10.93 21.58 -3.71
C THR A 9 11.54 21.84 -2.34
N VAL A 10 11.56 23.12 -1.91
CA VAL A 10 11.98 23.51 -0.56
C VAL A 10 10.78 23.53 0.35
N LEU A 11 10.78 22.69 1.37
CA LEU A 11 9.70 22.59 2.33
C LEU A 11 9.80 23.72 3.38
N PRO A 12 8.67 24.36 3.76
CA PRO A 12 8.67 25.40 4.78
C PRO A 12 9.29 24.93 6.10
N GLY A 13 10.31 25.63 6.58
CA GLY A 13 11.01 25.28 7.82
C GLY A 13 12.15 24.29 7.66
N SER A 14 12.47 23.85 6.43
CA SER A 14 13.67 23.01 6.20
C SER A 14 14.97 23.79 6.49
N PRO A 15 16.06 23.06 6.82
CA PRO A 15 16.18 21.59 6.87
C PRO A 15 15.60 20.99 8.17
N TYR A 16 15.17 19.75 8.08
CA TYR A 16 14.64 18.96 9.21
C TYR A 16 15.64 17.89 9.65
N ASP A 17 15.58 17.50 10.93
CA ASP A 17 16.44 16.43 11.46
C ASP A 17 15.84 15.04 11.27
N VAL A 18 14.49 14.95 11.16
CA VAL A 18 13.77 13.67 11.06
C VAL A 18 12.58 13.80 10.12
N PHE A 19 12.30 12.74 9.37
CA PHE A 19 11.04 12.56 8.65
C PHE A 19 10.35 11.25 9.04
N LEU A 20 9.03 11.22 8.89
CA LEU A 20 8.18 10.06 9.13
C LEU A 20 7.27 9.84 7.92
N SER A 21 7.18 8.60 7.47
CA SER A 21 6.30 8.19 6.37
C SER A 21 5.62 6.88 6.74
N PHE A 22 4.33 6.93 7.06
CA PHE A 22 3.57 5.76 7.48
C PHE A 22 2.56 5.37 6.42
N ASN A 23 2.74 4.21 5.80
CA ASN A 23 1.86 3.65 4.78
C ASN A 23 1.45 4.72 3.74
N PHE A 24 2.45 5.35 3.15
CA PHE A 24 2.27 6.44 2.19
C PHE A 24 3.10 6.26 0.91
N LEU A 25 4.29 5.63 1.02
CA LEU A 25 5.21 5.47 -0.11
C LEU A 25 4.61 4.57 -1.20
N GLU A 26 3.78 3.61 -0.84
CA GLU A 26 3.07 2.71 -1.75
C GLU A 26 2.05 3.43 -2.65
N HIS A 27 1.63 4.63 -2.28
CA HIS A 27 0.72 5.46 -3.06
C HIS A 27 1.43 6.42 -4.02
N GLN A 28 2.77 6.48 -3.98
CA GLN A 28 3.52 7.45 -4.77
C GLN A 28 3.79 6.95 -6.18
N PRO A 29 3.38 7.68 -7.23
CA PRO A 29 3.68 7.34 -8.62
C PRO A 29 5.18 7.38 -8.92
N GLU A 30 5.89 8.32 -8.30
CA GLU A 30 7.33 8.53 -8.45
C GLU A 30 8.02 8.58 -7.07
N PRO A 31 8.14 7.44 -6.38
CA PRO A 31 8.65 7.40 -5.00
C PRO A 31 10.09 7.92 -4.89
N GLY A 32 10.90 7.76 -5.94
CA GLY A 32 12.26 8.28 -5.98
C GLY A 32 12.30 9.82 -5.95
N VAL A 33 11.41 10.51 -6.66
CA VAL A 33 11.30 11.98 -6.62
C VAL A 33 10.96 12.46 -5.23
N MET A 34 9.94 11.84 -4.61
CA MET A 34 9.55 12.16 -3.24
C MET A 34 10.71 11.97 -2.25
N LEU A 35 11.40 10.83 -2.31
CA LEU A 35 12.50 10.52 -1.40
C LEU A 35 13.70 11.46 -1.58
N ARG A 36 14.06 11.80 -2.82
CA ARG A 36 15.13 12.78 -3.07
C ARG A 36 14.74 14.19 -2.63
N CYS A 37 13.48 14.59 -2.82
CA CYS A 37 12.97 15.84 -2.26
C CYS A 37 13.08 15.86 -0.72
N ILE A 38 12.65 14.81 -0.04
CA ILE A 38 12.80 14.67 1.42
C ILE A 38 14.28 14.78 1.81
N ARG A 39 15.16 14.03 1.14
CA ARG A 39 16.60 14.05 1.39
C ARG A 39 17.19 15.48 1.28
N ASN A 40 16.79 16.23 0.27
CA ASN A 40 17.27 17.60 0.04
C ASN A 40 16.79 18.58 1.12
N ASN A 41 15.71 18.25 1.82
CA ASN A 41 15.15 19.03 2.93
C ASN A 41 15.57 18.52 4.33
N LEU A 42 16.49 17.54 4.41
CA LEU A 42 17.05 17.06 5.68
C LEU A 42 18.43 17.68 5.98
N THR A 43 18.70 17.83 7.25
CA THR A 43 20.05 18.12 7.75
C THR A 43 21.01 16.99 7.39
N ASP A 44 22.32 17.25 7.44
CA ASP A 44 23.32 16.19 7.25
C ASP A 44 23.20 15.16 8.39
N GLY A 45 23.14 13.89 8.02
CA GLY A 45 22.87 12.80 8.96
C GLY A 45 21.43 12.73 9.45
N GLY A 46 20.51 13.51 8.88
CA GLY A 46 19.07 13.45 9.19
C GLY A 46 18.49 12.05 8.98
N MET A 47 17.55 11.68 9.84
CA MET A 47 17.00 10.32 9.92
C MET A 47 15.58 10.23 9.42
N GLY A 48 15.14 9.02 9.13
CA GLY A 48 13.75 8.73 8.75
C GLY A 48 13.24 7.39 9.26
N LEU A 49 11.93 7.34 9.49
CA LEU A 49 11.20 6.10 9.71
C LEU A 49 10.14 5.97 8.62
N ILE A 50 10.17 4.84 7.92
CA ILE A 50 9.25 4.54 6.82
C ILE A 50 8.56 3.23 7.11
N THR A 51 7.24 3.19 6.93
CA THR A 51 6.49 1.93 6.92
C THR A 51 5.71 1.79 5.63
N VAL A 52 5.67 0.56 5.11
CA VAL A 52 4.88 0.17 3.92
C VAL A 52 4.34 -1.25 4.09
N PRO A 53 3.22 -1.63 3.42
CA PRO A 53 2.76 -3.00 3.39
C PRO A 53 3.79 -3.96 2.78
N SER A 54 3.90 -5.17 3.34
CA SER A 54 4.85 -6.19 2.91
C SER A 54 4.33 -7.02 1.76
N LEU A 55 5.00 -6.97 0.60
CA LEU A 55 4.73 -7.90 -0.49
C LEU A 55 5.09 -9.35 -0.11
N GLU A 56 6.14 -9.54 0.70
CA GLU A 56 6.55 -10.87 1.17
C GLU A 56 5.44 -11.54 1.97
N TYR A 57 4.79 -10.78 2.87
CA TYR A 57 3.64 -11.27 3.62
C TYR A 57 2.46 -11.61 2.71
N ILE A 58 2.13 -10.72 1.76
CA ILE A 58 1.04 -10.93 0.80
C ILE A 58 1.26 -12.21 -0.01
N LEU A 59 2.48 -12.47 -0.47
CA LEU A 59 2.84 -13.67 -1.23
C LEU A 59 2.86 -14.93 -0.35
N GLN A 60 3.39 -14.83 0.87
CA GLN A 60 3.46 -15.95 1.81
C GLN A 60 2.09 -16.50 2.20
N TYR A 61 1.10 -15.62 2.33
CA TYR A 61 -0.25 -15.98 2.76
C TYR A 61 -1.28 -15.95 1.63
N ASP A 62 -0.82 -15.79 0.38
CA ASP A 62 -1.67 -15.71 -0.81
C ASP A 62 -2.81 -14.68 -0.65
N GLY A 63 -2.53 -13.57 0.04
CA GLY A 63 -3.49 -12.54 0.42
C GLY A 63 -3.89 -11.62 -0.71
N TYR A 64 -4.55 -12.12 -1.78
CA TYR A 64 -4.93 -11.30 -2.94
C TYR A 64 -5.79 -10.08 -2.58
N TYR A 65 -6.55 -10.15 -1.50
CA TYR A 65 -7.41 -9.07 -1.02
C TYR A 65 -6.64 -7.89 -0.40
N GLU A 66 -5.32 -8.03 -0.22
CA GLU A 66 -4.42 -6.94 0.14
C GLU A 66 -3.98 -6.11 -1.09
N LEU A 67 -4.24 -6.62 -2.31
CA LEU A 67 -3.97 -5.88 -3.54
C LEU A 67 -5.09 -4.89 -3.81
N ILE A 68 -4.87 -3.64 -3.46
CA ILE A 68 -5.85 -2.56 -3.62
C ILE A 68 -5.40 -1.55 -4.68
N ARG A 69 -6.37 -0.88 -5.29
CA ARG A 69 -6.13 0.04 -6.41
C ARG A 69 -5.26 1.24 -6.03
N ASP A 70 -5.33 1.68 -4.78
CA ASP A 70 -4.59 2.86 -4.30
C ASP A 70 -3.11 2.57 -4.03
N HIS A 71 -2.73 1.29 -3.88
CA HIS A 71 -1.34 0.87 -3.77
C HIS A 71 -0.77 0.67 -5.17
N ILE A 72 0.01 1.62 -5.64
CA ILE A 72 0.64 1.59 -6.98
C ILE A 72 1.92 0.77 -6.97
N ALA A 73 2.56 0.66 -5.80
CA ALA A 73 3.78 -0.11 -5.59
C ALA A 73 3.64 -1.03 -4.39
N TYR A 74 4.29 -2.18 -4.47
CA TYR A 74 4.41 -3.16 -3.38
C TYR A 74 5.88 -3.47 -3.15
N TYR A 75 6.29 -3.50 -1.89
CA TYR A 75 7.70 -3.58 -1.51
C TYR A 75 8.01 -4.88 -0.77
N THR A 76 9.20 -5.44 -1.06
CA THR A 76 9.94 -6.33 -0.19
C THR A 76 11.01 -5.51 0.55
N PHE A 77 11.64 -6.06 1.59
CA PHE A 77 12.80 -5.38 2.21
C PHE A 77 13.89 -5.07 1.19
N GLU A 78 14.17 -6.00 0.28
CA GLU A 78 15.19 -5.82 -0.76
C GLU A 78 14.84 -4.67 -1.70
N THR A 79 13.61 -4.63 -2.24
CA THR A 79 13.21 -3.59 -3.20
C THR A 79 13.09 -2.22 -2.54
N LEU A 80 12.64 -2.16 -1.27
CA LEU A 80 12.58 -0.94 -0.49
C LEU A 80 13.99 -0.40 -0.19
N ARG A 81 14.91 -1.25 0.25
CA ARG A 81 16.31 -0.90 0.48
C ARG A 81 16.95 -0.34 -0.78
N ASN A 82 16.84 -1.06 -1.91
CA ASN A 82 17.41 -0.62 -3.19
C ASN A 82 16.88 0.76 -3.62
N LEU A 83 15.58 1.02 -3.41
CA LEU A 83 15.00 2.34 -3.68
C LEU A 83 15.60 3.42 -2.78
N LEU A 84 15.66 3.17 -1.47
CA LEU A 84 16.17 4.12 -0.48
C LEU A 84 17.65 4.44 -0.71
N GLU A 85 18.48 3.42 -0.95
CA GLU A 85 19.91 3.58 -1.25
C GLU A 85 20.11 4.37 -2.56
N SER A 86 19.31 4.09 -3.60
CA SER A 86 19.37 4.86 -4.86
C SER A 86 18.98 6.33 -4.69
N CYS A 87 18.24 6.66 -3.63
CA CYS A 87 17.86 8.02 -3.29
C CYS A 87 18.79 8.70 -2.27
N GLY A 88 19.94 8.06 -1.93
CA GLY A 88 20.96 8.61 -1.04
C GLY A 88 20.62 8.48 0.46
N PHE A 89 19.95 7.39 0.83
CA PHE A 89 19.76 6.98 2.21
C PHE A 89 20.56 5.71 2.52
N GLU A 90 21.02 5.57 3.73
CA GLU A 90 21.56 4.34 4.30
C GLU A 90 20.46 3.70 5.15
N VAL A 91 20.15 2.43 4.94
CA VAL A 91 19.22 1.67 5.78
C VAL A 91 19.96 1.18 7.01
N LEU A 92 19.49 1.58 8.19
CA LEU A 92 20.10 1.25 9.49
C LEU A 92 19.44 0.04 10.15
N GLU A 93 18.12 -0.07 10.04
CA GLU A 93 17.33 -1.10 10.69
C GLU A 93 16.13 -1.47 9.82
N GLU A 94 15.79 -2.75 9.82
CA GLU A 94 14.64 -3.33 9.12
C GLU A 94 13.89 -4.26 10.07
N GLU A 95 12.60 -4.06 10.20
CA GLU A 95 11.75 -4.89 11.06
C GLU A 95 10.38 -5.12 10.42
N MET A 96 9.85 -6.34 10.56
CA MET A 96 8.46 -6.62 10.25
C MET A 96 7.60 -6.29 11.47
N VAL A 97 6.75 -5.27 11.34
CA VAL A 97 5.82 -4.86 12.39
C VAL A 97 4.39 -5.26 12.04
N ASN A 98 3.54 -5.45 13.05
CA ASN A 98 2.12 -5.81 12.85
C ASN A 98 1.88 -7.03 11.95
N ARG A 99 2.88 -7.89 11.75
CA ARG A 99 2.89 -9.09 10.88
C ARG A 99 2.99 -8.81 9.37
N ASP A 100 2.51 -7.69 8.88
CA ASP A 100 2.26 -7.39 7.46
C ASP A 100 2.89 -6.09 6.97
N THR A 101 3.63 -5.40 7.82
CA THR A 101 4.16 -4.07 7.53
C THR A 101 5.68 -4.06 7.65
N LEU A 102 6.37 -3.65 6.59
CA LEU A 102 7.80 -3.37 6.61
C LEU A 102 8.03 -2.04 7.33
N SER A 103 8.95 -2.02 8.28
CA SER A 103 9.41 -0.83 8.98
C SER A 103 10.91 -0.68 8.76
N VAL A 104 11.36 0.48 8.29
CA VAL A 104 12.78 0.75 8.07
C VAL A 104 13.19 2.08 8.68
N ILE A 105 14.35 2.08 9.35
CA ILE A 105 15.02 3.28 9.84
C ILE A 105 16.16 3.60 8.87
N VAL A 106 16.19 4.85 8.40
CA VAL A 106 17.17 5.31 7.43
C VAL A 106 17.89 6.55 7.91
N ARG A 107 19.09 6.78 7.34
CA ARG A 107 19.88 7.99 7.55
C ARG A 107 20.29 8.58 6.21
N LYS A 108 20.22 9.90 6.07
CA LYS A 108 20.77 10.62 4.93
C LYS A 108 22.27 10.38 4.85
N THR A 109 22.77 9.91 3.69
CA THR A 109 24.21 9.75 3.45
C THR A 109 24.89 11.07 3.18
N GLU A 110 26.11 11.23 3.70
CA GLU A 110 27.02 12.33 3.32
C GLU A 110 27.54 12.10 1.89
N GLY A 111 27.38 13.08 1.01
CA GLY A 111 27.72 12.98 -0.41
C GLY A 111 26.50 12.67 -1.27
N GLY A 112 26.37 13.41 -2.39
CA GLY A 112 25.25 13.26 -3.33
C GLY A 112 25.13 11.83 -3.81
N ALA A 113 23.92 11.46 -4.24
CA ALA A 113 23.72 10.26 -5.05
C ALA A 113 24.84 10.20 -6.08
N SER A 114 25.52 9.05 -6.15
CA SER A 114 26.60 8.84 -7.11
C SER A 114 26.04 8.94 -8.53
N GLY A 115 25.92 10.18 -9.02
CA GLY A 115 25.83 10.43 -10.43
C GLY A 115 27.20 10.06 -11.00
N ASP A 116 27.24 9.04 -11.84
CA ASP A 116 28.42 8.66 -12.60
C ASP A 116 29.08 9.93 -13.20
N GLU A 117 30.24 10.32 -12.66
CA GLU A 117 31.17 11.16 -13.38
C GLU A 117 31.64 10.34 -14.59
N MET A 118 31.05 10.61 -15.75
CA MET A 118 31.58 10.17 -17.02
C MET A 118 32.89 10.91 -17.26
N PRO A 119 33.97 10.23 -17.64
CA PRO A 119 35.21 10.91 -18.06
C PRO A 119 34.90 11.83 -19.25
N GLU A 120 35.37 13.07 -19.17
CA GLU A 120 35.32 14.04 -20.24
C GLU A 120 36.15 13.51 -21.42
N GLU A 121 35.52 13.07 -22.49
CA GLU A 121 36.15 12.99 -23.80
C GLU A 121 36.12 14.40 -24.43
N GLU A 122 37.28 15.03 -24.47
CA GLU A 122 37.54 16.20 -25.33
C GLU A 122 37.42 15.78 -26.79
N ASP A 123 36.39 16.17 -27.49
CA ASP A 123 36.46 16.43 -28.93
C ASP A 123 35.53 17.58 -29.34
N GLY A 124 36.14 18.56 -29.97
CA GLY A 124 35.48 19.78 -30.40
C GLY A 124 34.74 19.62 -31.70
N THR A 125 33.46 20.03 -31.70
CA THR A 125 32.87 20.75 -32.84
C THR A 125 31.53 21.39 -32.44
N PRO A 126 31.19 22.63 -32.80
CA PRO A 126 29.95 23.29 -32.42
C PRO A 126 28.85 23.02 -33.44
N GLY A 127 27.71 22.53 -33.00
CA GLY A 127 26.55 22.32 -33.85
C GLY A 127 25.22 22.17 -33.10
N ALA A 128 24.42 23.24 -33.20
CA ALA A 128 22.94 23.27 -33.16
C ALA A 128 22.18 22.57 -32.05
N GLY A 129 21.57 23.37 -31.17
CA GLY A 129 20.31 23.23 -30.42
C GLY A 129 19.65 21.85 -30.33
N ALA A 130 19.96 21.10 -29.28
CA ALA A 130 19.16 19.95 -28.86
C ALA A 130 18.66 20.18 -27.43
N VAL A 131 17.35 20.08 -27.28
CA VAL A 131 16.65 20.03 -26.01
C VAL A 131 17.32 18.97 -25.11
N ARG A 132 17.76 19.37 -23.93
CA ARG A 132 18.38 18.46 -22.96
C ARG A 132 17.33 17.42 -22.54
N GLY A 133 17.49 16.22 -23.06
CA GLY A 133 16.72 15.06 -22.68
C GLY A 133 17.00 14.71 -21.22
N ALA A 134 15.95 14.37 -20.50
CA ALA A 134 15.98 13.81 -19.16
C ALA A 134 17.03 12.68 -19.10
N GLY A 135 17.92 12.73 -18.11
CA GLY A 135 18.92 11.69 -17.86
C GLY A 135 18.23 10.33 -17.79
N LYS A 136 18.79 9.32 -18.45
CA LYS A 136 18.31 7.95 -18.36
C LYS A 136 18.39 7.52 -16.90
N PRO A 137 17.30 6.98 -16.31
CA PRO A 137 17.35 6.47 -14.95
C PRO A 137 18.42 5.38 -14.88
N SER A 138 19.23 5.42 -13.83
CA SER A 138 20.14 4.34 -13.44
C SER A 138 19.37 3.02 -13.54
N ARG A 139 19.91 2.08 -14.30
CA ARG A 139 19.26 0.80 -14.60
C ARG A 139 19.33 -0.06 -13.35
N CYS A 140 18.31 0.02 -12.47
CA CYS A 140 18.10 -1.02 -11.47
C CYS A 140 18.13 -2.39 -12.17
N PRO A 141 18.80 -3.40 -11.62
CA PRO A 141 18.72 -4.76 -12.14
C PRO A 141 17.25 -5.11 -12.36
N ALA A 142 16.94 -5.74 -13.49
CA ALA A 142 15.57 -6.14 -13.76
C ALA A 142 15.08 -7.00 -12.58
N PRO A 143 13.95 -6.67 -11.95
CA PRO A 143 13.47 -7.42 -10.81
C PRO A 143 13.29 -8.88 -11.22
N GLU A 144 13.69 -9.81 -10.35
CA GLU A 144 13.32 -11.21 -10.52
C GLU A 144 11.81 -11.29 -10.67
N LYS A 145 11.35 -12.16 -11.57
CA LYS A 145 9.91 -12.34 -11.77
C LYS A 145 9.30 -12.90 -10.49
N VAL A 146 8.47 -12.10 -9.83
CA VAL A 146 7.74 -12.53 -8.66
C VAL A 146 6.69 -13.58 -9.08
N ASP A 147 6.66 -14.73 -8.43
CA ASP A 147 5.63 -15.74 -8.64
C ASP A 147 4.35 -15.33 -7.91
N VAL A 148 3.32 -15.01 -8.68
CA VAL A 148 1.98 -14.64 -8.20
C VAL A 148 0.95 -15.75 -8.39
N SER A 149 1.37 -16.95 -8.73
CA SER A 149 0.47 -18.09 -8.99
C SER A 149 -0.40 -18.44 -7.78
N GLY A 150 0.16 -18.33 -6.57
CA GLY A 150 -0.55 -18.52 -5.32
C GLY A 150 -1.69 -17.52 -5.14
N LEU A 151 -1.46 -16.24 -5.40
CA LEU A 151 -2.49 -15.19 -5.32
C LEU A 151 -3.65 -15.46 -6.29
N ILE A 152 -3.36 -15.93 -7.51
CA ILE A 152 -4.37 -16.28 -8.51
C ILE A 152 -5.19 -17.50 -8.05
N ALA A 153 -4.53 -18.50 -7.49
CA ALA A 153 -5.18 -19.69 -6.96
C ALA A 153 -6.07 -19.35 -5.75
N SER A 154 -5.55 -18.58 -4.81
CA SER A 154 -6.26 -18.10 -3.62
C SER A 154 -7.51 -17.30 -4.00
N ARG A 155 -7.39 -16.37 -4.95
CA ARG A 155 -8.54 -15.60 -5.43
C ARG A 155 -9.65 -16.51 -5.96
N ARG A 156 -9.31 -17.51 -6.79
CA ARG A 156 -10.29 -18.45 -7.33
C ARG A 156 -10.96 -19.27 -6.24
N TYR A 157 -10.17 -19.79 -5.31
CA TYR A 157 -10.66 -20.57 -4.18
C TYR A 157 -11.64 -19.75 -3.32
N ILE A 158 -11.26 -18.54 -2.93
CA ILE A 158 -12.10 -17.66 -2.11
C ILE A 158 -13.38 -17.26 -2.85
N ASP A 159 -13.29 -16.93 -4.15
CA ASP A 159 -14.45 -16.60 -4.97
C ASP A 159 -15.44 -17.79 -5.02
N GLU A 160 -14.95 -19.01 -5.25
CA GLU A 160 -15.78 -20.21 -5.28
C GLU A 160 -16.41 -20.52 -3.92
N GLU A 161 -15.65 -20.46 -2.81
CA GLU A 161 -16.16 -20.74 -1.47
C GLU A 161 -17.19 -19.71 -0.99
N VAL A 162 -16.86 -18.43 -1.19
CA VAL A 162 -17.76 -17.34 -0.82
C VAL A 162 -19.06 -17.41 -1.63
N ASN A 163 -18.97 -17.61 -2.96
CA ASN A 163 -20.16 -17.71 -3.79
C ASN A 163 -21.01 -18.93 -3.45
N ARG A 164 -20.39 -20.08 -3.10
CA ARG A 164 -21.09 -21.28 -2.63
C ARG A 164 -21.82 -21.03 -1.31
N LEU A 165 -21.17 -20.33 -0.36
CA LEU A 165 -21.80 -19.95 0.91
C LEU A 165 -23.00 -19.02 0.66
N VAL A 166 -22.83 -17.99 -0.16
CA VAL A 166 -23.88 -17.01 -0.49
C VAL A 166 -25.06 -17.68 -1.18
N ASP A 167 -24.82 -18.53 -2.17
CA ASP A 167 -25.86 -19.25 -2.90
C ASP A 167 -26.66 -20.20 -1.97
N ARG A 168 -25.97 -20.88 -1.03
CA ARG A 168 -26.60 -21.73 -0.03
C ARG A 168 -27.51 -20.94 0.90
N LEU A 169 -26.99 -19.87 1.53
CA LEU A 169 -27.76 -19.05 2.46
C LEU A 169 -28.98 -18.41 1.76
N HIS A 170 -28.77 -17.89 0.55
CA HIS A 170 -29.86 -17.31 -0.22
C HIS A 170 -30.90 -18.36 -0.63
N GLY A 171 -30.48 -19.57 -1.02
CA GLY A 171 -31.40 -20.69 -1.32
C GLY A 171 -32.21 -21.15 -0.12
N GLU A 172 -31.69 -20.96 1.09
CA GLU A 172 -32.38 -21.20 2.37
C GLU A 172 -33.26 -20.01 2.81
N GLY A 173 -33.32 -18.92 2.04
CA GLY A 173 -34.03 -17.69 2.40
C GLY A 173 -33.38 -16.89 3.52
N LYS A 174 -32.09 -17.13 3.80
CA LYS A 174 -31.34 -16.48 4.87
C LYS A 174 -30.69 -15.18 4.40
N THR A 175 -30.58 -14.25 5.34
CA THR A 175 -29.94 -12.95 5.18
C THR A 175 -28.49 -12.96 5.69
N LEU A 176 -27.64 -12.12 5.12
CA LEU A 176 -26.21 -12.08 5.41
C LEU A 176 -25.74 -10.63 5.56
N ALA A 177 -24.83 -10.38 6.52
CA ALA A 177 -24.07 -9.14 6.65
C ALA A 177 -22.56 -9.43 6.62
N ILE A 178 -21.76 -8.38 6.40
CA ILE A 178 -20.32 -8.40 6.57
C ILE A 178 -19.98 -7.63 7.85
N TRP A 179 -19.03 -8.12 8.64
CA TRP A 179 -18.44 -7.34 9.74
C TRP A 179 -17.00 -6.97 9.37
N GLY A 180 -16.75 -5.66 9.21
CA GLY A 180 -15.48 -5.05 8.84
C GLY A 180 -15.57 -4.23 7.55
N ALA A 181 -15.78 -2.92 7.67
CA ALA A 181 -15.69 -1.97 6.55
C ALA A 181 -14.22 -1.58 6.32
N SER A 182 -13.41 -2.55 5.94
CA SER A 182 -12.00 -2.44 5.60
C SER A 182 -11.79 -2.64 4.09
N HIS A 183 -10.58 -2.38 3.60
CA HIS A 183 -10.22 -2.69 2.21
C HIS A 183 -10.46 -4.18 1.87
N GLN A 184 -10.17 -5.09 2.80
CA GLN A 184 -10.42 -6.53 2.64
C GLN A 184 -11.90 -6.83 2.44
N GLY A 185 -12.78 -6.29 3.31
CA GLY A 185 -14.22 -6.43 3.19
C GLY A 185 -14.78 -5.84 1.89
N PHE A 186 -14.26 -4.67 1.49
CA PHE A 186 -14.64 -4.04 0.23
C PHE A 186 -14.18 -4.84 -0.98
N THR A 187 -12.96 -5.38 -0.95
CA THR A 187 -12.44 -6.23 -2.02
C THR A 187 -13.27 -7.50 -2.18
N LEU A 188 -13.59 -8.18 -1.07
CA LEU A 188 -14.45 -9.37 -1.10
C LEU A 188 -15.84 -9.04 -1.66
N ALA A 189 -16.48 -7.96 -1.18
CA ALA A 189 -17.78 -7.54 -1.67
C ALA A 189 -17.78 -7.16 -3.15
N ALA A 190 -16.67 -6.59 -3.65
CA ALA A 190 -16.55 -6.16 -5.03
C ALA A 190 -16.19 -7.30 -6.00
N THR A 191 -15.50 -8.34 -5.54
CA THR A 191 -14.96 -9.42 -6.38
C THR A 191 -15.76 -10.72 -6.32
N THR A 192 -16.73 -10.82 -5.40
CA THR A 192 -17.61 -11.99 -5.22
C THR A 192 -19.09 -11.58 -5.31
N ARG A 193 -20.01 -12.54 -5.18
CA ARG A 193 -21.45 -12.26 -5.13
C ARG A 193 -21.95 -11.64 -3.81
N LEU A 194 -21.05 -11.42 -2.84
CA LEU A 194 -21.41 -10.76 -1.58
C LEU A 194 -22.05 -9.39 -1.81
N GLY A 195 -21.50 -8.59 -2.74
CA GLY A 195 -22.00 -7.24 -3.01
C GLY A 195 -23.48 -7.16 -3.39
N ASP A 196 -24.03 -8.22 -4.00
CA ASP A 196 -25.42 -8.28 -4.46
C ASP A 196 -26.36 -8.94 -3.45
N LYS A 197 -25.84 -9.62 -2.42
CA LYS A 197 -26.62 -10.52 -1.54
C LYS A 197 -26.49 -10.19 -0.06
N VAL A 198 -25.63 -9.24 0.29
CA VAL A 198 -25.43 -8.78 1.66
C VAL A 198 -26.35 -7.58 1.93
N SER A 199 -26.95 -7.54 3.11
CA SER A 199 -27.86 -6.45 3.50
C SER A 199 -27.10 -5.17 3.86
N TYR A 200 -26.01 -5.30 4.63
CA TYR A 200 -25.20 -4.17 5.11
C TYR A 200 -23.81 -4.64 5.58
N ILE A 201 -22.93 -3.66 5.82
CA ILE A 201 -21.61 -3.87 6.43
C ILE A 201 -21.62 -3.26 7.82
N ILE A 202 -21.21 -4.02 8.83
CA ILE A 202 -21.08 -3.56 10.22
C ILE A 202 -19.64 -3.07 10.44
N ASP A 203 -19.49 -1.89 11.05
CA ASP A 203 -18.16 -1.40 11.48
C ASP A 203 -18.31 -0.56 12.76
N SER A 204 -17.39 -0.75 13.70
CA SER A 204 -17.39 -0.03 14.98
C SER A 204 -16.86 1.41 14.88
N ALA A 205 -16.16 1.77 13.80
CA ALA A 205 -15.60 3.10 13.60
C ALA A 205 -16.68 4.14 13.27
N PRO A 206 -16.95 5.14 14.13
CA PRO A 206 -18.07 6.07 13.94
C PRO A 206 -17.98 6.88 12.64
N PHE A 207 -16.74 7.20 12.18
CA PHE A 207 -16.54 8.00 10.97
C PHE A 207 -16.90 7.27 9.67
N LYS A 208 -17.06 5.93 9.71
CA LYS A 208 -17.49 5.12 8.57
C LYS A 208 -19.01 4.93 8.53
N GLN A 209 -19.66 4.97 9.69
CA GLN A 209 -21.08 4.72 9.83
C GLN A 209 -21.92 5.76 9.08
N GLY A 210 -23.02 5.33 8.46
CA GLY A 210 -23.87 6.16 7.61
C GLY A 210 -23.30 6.42 6.23
N ARG A 211 -22.18 5.81 5.88
CA ARG A 211 -21.57 5.87 4.53
C ARG A 211 -21.85 4.60 3.74
N PHE A 212 -21.39 4.55 2.51
CA PHE A 212 -21.54 3.42 1.62
C PHE A 212 -20.17 2.85 1.23
N ALA A 213 -20.10 1.55 1.09
CA ALA A 213 -18.93 0.86 0.59
C ALA A 213 -18.64 1.25 -0.86
N PRO A 214 -17.38 1.47 -1.24
CA PRO A 214 -17.00 1.64 -2.65
C PRO A 214 -17.48 0.44 -3.49
N THR A 215 -17.84 0.70 -4.73
CA THR A 215 -18.23 -0.32 -5.73
C THR A 215 -19.55 -1.04 -5.44
N SER A 216 -19.69 -1.70 -4.29
CA SER A 216 -20.92 -2.45 -3.93
C SER A 216 -22.07 -1.56 -3.45
N HIS A 217 -21.78 -0.33 -3.04
CA HIS A 217 -22.73 0.62 -2.46
C HIS A 217 -23.52 0.08 -1.25
N LEU A 218 -22.99 -0.95 -0.57
CA LEU A 218 -23.58 -1.46 0.67
C LEU A 218 -23.51 -0.40 1.77
N PRO A 219 -24.58 -0.18 2.54
CA PRO A 219 -24.55 0.75 3.65
C PRO A 219 -23.63 0.23 4.77
N ILE A 220 -22.88 1.15 5.39
CA ILE A 220 -22.04 0.86 6.55
C ILE A 220 -22.77 1.32 7.79
N VAL A 221 -23.03 0.39 8.72
CA VAL A 221 -23.85 0.60 9.90
C VAL A 221 -23.09 0.36 11.21
N ALA A 222 -23.59 0.92 12.30
CA ALA A 222 -23.07 0.65 13.64
C ALA A 222 -23.41 -0.78 14.10
N PRO A 223 -22.64 -1.38 15.03
CA PRO A 223 -22.98 -2.69 15.62
C PRO A 223 -24.37 -2.76 16.23
N ALA A 224 -24.88 -1.66 16.80
CA ALA A 224 -26.23 -1.60 17.35
C ALA A 224 -27.34 -1.87 16.33
N HIS A 225 -27.10 -1.59 15.05
CA HIS A 225 -28.06 -1.83 13.97
C HIS A 225 -28.45 -3.30 13.82
N PHE A 226 -27.56 -4.22 14.16
CA PHE A 226 -27.84 -5.65 14.15
C PHE A 226 -29.01 -6.04 15.11
N ALA A 227 -29.19 -5.30 16.19
CA ALA A 227 -30.34 -5.53 17.11
C ALA A 227 -31.67 -4.99 16.52
N GLU A 228 -31.61 -4.02 15.62
CA GLU A 228 -32.79 -3.41 14.96
C GLU A 228 -33.20 -4.21 13.71
N GLU A 229 -32.22 -4.61 12.91
CA GLU A 229 -32.37 -5.38 11.68
C GLU A 229 -31.45 -6.60 11.68
N PRO A 230 -31.82 -7.69 12.41
CA PRO A 230 -30.96 -8.86 12.52
C PRO A 230 -30.83 -9.60 11.19
N VAL A 231 -29.69 -10.23 10.98
CA VAL A 231 -29.41 -11.14 9.86
C VAL A 231 -29.13 -12.54 10.38
N ASP A 232 -29.33 -13.56 9.53
CA ASP A 232 -29.12 -14.97 9.88
C ASP A 232 -27.65 -15.38 9.96
N ALA A 233 -26.77 -14.66 9.25
CA ALA A 233 -25.35 -14.94 9.24
C ALA A 233 -24.52 -13.65 9.11
N ILE A 234 -23.32 -13.66 9.69
CA ILE A 234 -22.34 -12.58 9.57
C ILE A 234 -21.01 -13.17 9.08
N LEU A 235 -20.48 -12.62 7.99
CA LEU A 235 -19.12 -12.90 7.52
C LEU A 235 -18.16 -11.90 8.16
N ILE A 236 -17.26 -12.37 9.04
CA ILE A 236 -16.27 -11.52 9.70
C ILE A 236 -15.03 -11.41 8.80
N VAL A 237 -14.69 -10.19 8.37
CA VAL A 237 -13.50 -9.84 7.59
C VAL A 237 -12.59 -8.88 8.37
N ALA A 238 -12.41 -9.19 9.64
CA ALA A 238 -11.54 -8.47 10.57
C ALA A 238 -10.69 -9.50 11.34
N PRO A 239 -9.69 -10.13 10.73
CA PRO A 239 -9.02 -11.32 11.27
C PRO A 239 -8.38 -11.12 12.66
N GLY A 240 -7.96 -9.88 12.98
CA GLY A 240 -7.43 -9.56 14.32
C GLY A 240 -8.48 -9.47 15.44
N TYR A 241 -9.78 -9.40 15.09
CA TYR A 241 -10.89 -9.16 16.04
C TYR A 241 -11.97 -10.24 15.99
N THR A 242 -11.71 -11.36 15.32
CA THR A 242 -12.72 -12.40 15.09
C THR A 242 -13.30 -12.96 16.40
N GLU A 243 -12.45 -13.23 17.40
CA GLU A 243 -12.91 -13.75 18.70
C GLU A 243 -13.72 -12.72 19.49
N GLU A 244 -13.32 -11.44 19.46
CA GLU A 244 -14.03 -10.34 20.10
C GLU A 244 -15.42 -10.11 19.49
N ILE A 245 -15.51 -10.22 18.16
CA ILE A 245 -16.77 -10.01 17.42
C ILE A 245 -17.72 -11.19 17.60
N ALA A 246 -17.20 -12.42 17.70
CA ALA A 246 -17.99 -13.64 17.80
C ALA A 246 -18.46 -13.97 19.23
N GLY A 247 -17.87 -13.38 20.27
CA GLY A 247 -18.20 -13.57 21.69
C GLY A 247 -19.25 -12.64 22.17
#